data_0c64c2b3b968af2a8667443c3f248564
#
_entry.id   0c64c2b3b968af2a8667443c3f248564
#
_cell.length_a   1.000
_cell.length_b   1.000
_cell.length_c   1.000
_cell.angle_alpha   90.00
_cell.angle_beta   90.00
_cell.angle_gamma   90.00
#
_symmetry.space_group_name_H-M   'P 1'
#
loop_
_entity.id
_entity.type
_entity.pdbx_description
1 polymer ?
#
loop_
_entity_poly.entity_id
_entity_poly.type
_entity_poly.pdbx_seq_one_letter_code
_entity_poly.pdbx_strand_id
1 'polypeptide(L)'
;MNGLLEQLKEIPFIGGLLASNVATKPNGNGLLAAQPSDNVDPNSNIDFDFIKEQEGFKLKGYVPEDKDGVLGKSGVTIASGFDIGQRNEQDLVGLPEDIQIALKPYLGLKKEAAVKKLEKDPLTLTNDQAQIVNEFAKKTTINKLKKQWKETTGTDFELLPKNKATPIASVAFQYGNLETKTPNFWEQVTTNSWDDAKKNLADFGDDYGDRRKRELDYLNQN
;
A
#
# COMPACT_ATOMS: atom_id res chain seq x y z
N MET A 1 -11.28 3.99 -45.36
CA MET A 1 -12.32 3.61 -44.41
C MET A 1 -11.91 4.15 -43.06
N ASN A 2 -12.38 5.36 -42.76
CA ASN A 2 -12.10 6.12 -41.57
C ASN A 2 -13.18 5.81 -40.51
N GLY A 3 -12.79 5.73 -39.27
CA GLY A 3 -13.81 5.81 -38.24
C GLY A 3 -13.57 4.92 -37.01
N LEU A 4 -12.46 5.11 -36.25
CA LEU A 4 -12.36 4.61 -34.88
C LEU A 4 -11.29 5.37 -34.06
N LEU A 5 -11.20 6.69 -34.23
CA LEU A 5 -10.22 7.53 -33.52
C LEU A 5 -10.84 8.81 -32.96
N GLU A 6 -12.10 8.74 -32.50
CA GLU A 6 -12.77 9.96 -32.00
C GLU A 6 -13.72 9.68 -30.82
N GLN A 7 -13.23 9.02 -29.77
CA GLN A 7 -13.94 8.95 -28.48
C GLN A 7 -12.99 8.90 -27.26
N LEU A 8 -12.02 9.80 -27.20
CA LEU A 8 -11.28 10.08 -25.96
C LEU A 8 -11.14 11.59 -25.81
N LYS A 9 -12.25 12.28 -25.69
CA LYS A 9 -12.28 13.66 -25.21
C LYS A 9 -13.31 13.77 -24.10
N GLU A 10 -12.85 14.50 -23.06
CA GLU A 10 -13.63 15.11 -22.00
C GLU A 10 -13.85 14.31 -20.71
N ILE A 11 -12.86 14.43 -19.82
CA ILE A 11 -13.10 14.49 -18.39
C ILE A 11 -12.81 15.94 -17.99
N PRO A 12 -13.77 16.73 -17.48
CA PRO A 12 -13.53 18.11 -17.12
C PRO A 12 -12.68 18.22 -15.86
N PHE A 13 -11.56 18.90 -15.99
CA PHE A 13 -10.73 19.42 -14.93
C PHE A 13 -11.46 20.63 -14.33
N ILE A 14 -12.03 20.52 -13.16
CA ILE A 14 -12.56 21.64 -12.42
C ILE A 14 -11.41 22.28 -11.63
N GLY A 15 -10.75 23.24 -12.25
CA GLY A 15 -9.85 24.16 -11.59
C GLY A 15 -10.66 25.32 -11.00
N GLY A 16 -10.51 25.55 -9.72
CA GLY A 16 -11.10 26.67 -8.99
C GLY A 16 -10.07 27.55 -8.31
N LEU A 17 -9.93 28.70 -8.82
CA LEU A 17 -9.78 30.04 -8.26
C LEU A 17 -8.40 30.53 -7.86
N LEU A 18 -7.90 31.43 -8.72
CA LEU A 18 -6.84 32.43 -8.47
C LEU A 18 -7.29 33.45 -7.39
N ALA A 19 -6.46 33.65 -6.39
CA ALA A 19 -6.40 34.95 -5.70
C ALA A 19 -4.94 35.39 -5.60
N SER A 20 -4.67 36.44 -6.35
CA SER A 20 -3.43 37.21 -6.34
C SER A 20 -3.26 37.94 -5.00
N ASN A 21 -2.11 37.83 -4.36
CA ASN A 21 -1.58 38.92 -3.55
C ASN A 21 -0.05 38.93 -3.59
N VAL A 22 0.46 40.01 -4.13
CA VAL A 22 1.85 40.43 -4.16
C VAL A 22 2.22 40.99 -2.78
N ALA A 23 3.29 40.47 -2.17
CA ALA A 23 4.11 41.23 -1.23
C ALA A 23 5.48 40.60 -0.98
N THR A 24 6.52 41.25 -1.46
CA THR A 24 7.86 41.50 -0.89
C THR A 24 8.63 40.42 -0.20
N LYS A 25 9.84 40.10 -0.75
CA LYS A 25 10.96 39.42 -0.11
C LYS A 25 11.46 40.17 1.15
N PRO A 26 12.03 39.42 2.13
CA PRO A 26 13.46 39.54 2.33
C PRO A 26 14.22 38.21 2.45
N ASN A 27 15.52 38.32 2.17
CA ASN A 27 16.55 37.29 2.20
C ASN A 27 16.65 36.54 3.53
N GLY A 28 16.92 35.23 3.42
CA GLY A 28 17.37 34.43 4.54
C GLY A 28 17.61 32.98 4.09
N ASN A 29 18.87 32.58 3.95
CA ASN A 29 19.29 31.19 3.71
C ASN A 29 18.73 30.28 4.82
N GLY A 30 17.91 29.34 4.43
CA GLY A 30 17.49 28.21 5.21
C GLY A 30 16.87 27.21 4.25
N LEU A 31 17.64 26.18 3.85
CA LEU A 31 17.07 24.99 3.23
C LEU A 31 16.15 24.34 4.27
N LEU A 32 14.90 24.73 4.29
CA LEU A 32 13.84 23.89 4.84
C LEU A 32 13.62 22.77 3.83
N ALA A 33 14.19 21.60 4.12
CA ALA A 33 13.79 20.39 3.47
C ALA A 33 12.26 20.30 3.58
N ALA A 34 11.57 20.34 2.44
CA ALA A 34 10.16 20.10 2.38
C ALA A 34 9.92 18.70 2.96
N GLN A 35 9.30 18.63 4.13
CA GLN A 35 8.78 17.37 4.66
C GLN A 35 7.77 16.90 3.64
N PRO A 36 7.86 15.66 3.12
CA PRO A 36 6.79 15.10 2.31
C PRO A 36 5.53 15.11 3.17
N SER A 37 4.57 15.93 2.78
CA SER A 37 3.25 15.87 3.42
C SER A 37 2.67 14.52 3.07
N ASP A 38 2.53 13.65 4.07
CA ASP A 38 1.65 12.50 4.00
C ASP A 38 0.26 13.06 3.60
N ASN A 39 -0.11 12.97 2.33
CA ASN A 39 -1.46 13.28 1.86
C ASN A 39 -2.42 12.17 2.34
N VAL A 40 -2.47 12.00 3.64
CA VAL A 40 -3.52 11.23 4.30
C VAL A 40 -4.76 12.11 4.27
N ASP A 41 -5.79 11.66 3.55
CA ASP A 41 -7.10 12.31 3.62
C ASP A 41 -7.52 12.35 5.10
N PRO A 42 -7.63 13.54 5.74
CA PRO A 42 -7.99 13.63 7.15
C PRO A 42 -9.40 13.06 7.44
N ASN A 43 -10.21 12.85 6.40
CA ASN A 43 -11.52 12.22 6.49
C ASN A 43 -11.47 10.71 6.22
N SER A 44 -10.28 10.14 6.05
CA SER A 44 -10.14 8.69 5.86
C SER A 44 -10.60 7.93 7.11
N ASN A 45 -11.43 6.93 6.91
CA ASN A 45 -11.79 5.98 7.97
C ASN A 45 -10.68 4.95 8.26
N ILE A 46 -9.48 5.11 7.68
CA ILE A 46 -8.30 4.27 7.90
C ILE A 46 -7.21 5.10 8.58
N ASP A 47 -6.65 4.57 9.66
CA ASP A 47 -5.47 5.12 10.31
C ASP A 47 -4.21 4.60 9.62
N PHE A 48 -3.67 5.42 8.72
CA PHE A 48 -2.45 5.06 7.98
C PHE A 48 -1.18 5.17 8.84
N ASP A 49 -1.18 5.97 9.89
CA ASP A 49 -0.04 6.06 10.81
C ASP A 49 0.08 4.76 11.61
N PHE A 50 -1.04 4.24 12.12
CA PHE A 50 -1.08 2.92 12.74
C PHE A 50 -0.51 1.84 11.82
N ILE A 51 -0.88 1.84 10.53
CA ILE A 51 -0.40 0.85 9.57
C ILE A 51 1.10 1.03 9.30
N LYS A 52 1.57 2.28 9.17
CA LYS A 52 2.98 2.62 8.92
C LYS A 52 3.91 2.11 10.03
N GLU A 53 3.48 2.17 11.29
CA GLU A 53 4.23 1.64 12.43
C GLU A 53 4.44 0.12 12.39
N GLN A 54 3.61 -0.60 11.62
CA GLN A 54 3.71 -2.05 11.47
C GLN A 54 4.67 -2.49 10.36
N GLU A 55 5.15 -1.56 9.55
CA GLU A 55 5.88 -1.85 8.32
C GLU A 55 7.34 -1.42 8.43
N GLY A 56 8.27 -2.32 8.07
CA GLY A 56 9.66 -1.95 7.84
C GLY A 56 9.79 -1.08 6.58
N PHE A 57 10.79 -0.20 6.52
CA PHE A 57 11.06 0.65 5.37
C PHE A 57 12.50 0.44 4.89
N LYS A 58 12.68 -0.02 3.65
CA LYS A 58 13.99 -0.33 3.08
C LYS A 58 14.20 0.40 1.76
N LEU A 59 15.34 1.12 1.65
CA LEU A 59 15.75 1.82 0.43
C LEU A 59 16.48 0.91 -0.57
N LYS A 60 16.94 -0.25 -0.11
CA LYS A 60 17.62 -1.25 -0.94
C LYS A 60 16.70 -2.44 -1.17
N GLY A 61 16.67 -2.90 -2.42
CA GLY A 61 15.99 -4.13 -2.76
C GLY A 61 16.53 -5.33 -2.01
N TYR A 62 15.67 -6.23 -1.61
CA TYR A 62 16.00 -7.48 -0.92
C TYR A 62 15.06 -8.59 -1.36
N VAL A 63 15.42 -9.83 -1.10
CA VAL A 63 14.49 -10.96 -1.24
C VAL A 63 14.15 -11.43 0.17
N PRO A 64 12.84 -11.49 0.53
CA PRO A 64 12.44 -11.99 1.84
C PRO A 64 12.82 -13.45 2.02
N GLU A 65 13.41 -13.75 3.17
CA GLU A 65 13.72 -15.10 3.65
C GLU A 65 12.91 -15.35 4.92
N ASP A 66 12.61 -16.60 5.21
CA ASP A 66 12.05 -16.98 6.50
C ASP A 66 13.14 -16.99 7.59
N LYS A 67 12.78 -17.33 8.82
CA LYS A 67 13.70 -17.41 9.96
C LYS A 67 14.82 -18.47 9.81
N ASP A 68 14.64 -19.40 8.89
CA ASP A 68 15.60 -20.47 8.59
C ASP A 68 16.44 -20.14 7.33
N GLY A 69 16.31 -18.91 6.78
CA GLY A 69 17.01 -18.44 5.58
C GLY A 69 16.46 -19.04 4.28
N VAL A 70 15.26 -19.60 4.31
CA VAL A 70 14.65 -20.22 3.12
C VAL A 70 13.88 -19.16 2.32
N LEU A 71 14.20 -19.08 1.02
CA LEU A 71 13.49 -18.19 0.10
C LEU A 71 12.04 -18.63 -0.09
N GLY A 72 11.12 -17.73 0.26
CA GLY A 72 9.69 -17.93 0.10
C GLY A 72 9.21 -17.80 -1.36
N LYS A 73 7.94 -17.44 -1.53
CA LYS A 73 7.33 -17.19 -2.86
C LYS A 73 7.55 -15.75 -3.34
N SER A 74 8.09 -14.88 -2.50
CA SER A 74 8.38 -13.48 -2.81
C SER A 74 9.57 -13.36 -3.76
N GLY A 75 9.61 -12.23 -4.45
CA GLY A 75 10.75 -11.85 -5.27
C GLY A 75 11.48 -10.64 -4.72
N VAL A 76 12.06 -9.83 -5.61
CA VAL A 76 12.71 -8.58 -5.20
C VAL A 76 11.66 -7.68 -4.57
N THR A 77 11.92 -7.26 -3.34
CA THR A 77 11.02 -6.45 -2.51
C THR A 77 11.73 -5.15 -2.11
N ILE A 78 11.01 -4.03 -2.02
CA ILE A 78 11.55 -2.72 -1.66
C ILE A 78 10.53 -1.90 -0.88
N ALA A 79 10.93 -0.76 -0.36
CA ALA A 79 10.11 0.13 0.48
C ALA A 79 9.49 -0.63 1.67
N SER A 80 8.20 -0.48 1.92
CA SER A 80 7.49 -1.20 2.99
C SER A 80 6.85 -2.51 2.48
N GLY A 81 7.65 -3.36 1.83
CA GLY A 81 7.16 -4.67 1.40
C GLY A 81 6.58 -4.70 -0.02
N PHE A 82 6.90 -3.72 -0.88
CA PHE A 82 6.50 -3.75 -2.28
C PHE A 82 7.23 -4.86 -3.03
N ASP A 83 6.59 -6.02 -3.18
CA ASP A 83 7.12 -7.20 -3.87
C ASP A 83 6.99 -7.04 -5.39
N ILE A 84 8.10 -6.67 -6.03
CA ILE A 84 8.22 -6.48 -7.48
C ILE A 84 8.15 -7.82 -8.21
N GLY A 85 8.62 -8.89 -7.59
CA GLY A 85 8.60 -10.23 -8.16
C GLY A 85 7.21 -10.83 -8.34
N GLN A 86 6.18 -10.27 -7.71
CA GLN A 86 4.79 -10.66 -7.91
C GLN A 86 4.05 -9.79 -8.95
N ARG A 87 4.76 -8.88 -9.64
CA ARG A 87 4.17 -7.84 -10.50
C ARG A 87 4.63 -7.95 -11.94
N ASN A 88 3.89 -7.30 -12.81
CA ASN A 88 4.19 -7.09 -14.22
C ASN A 88 4.21 -5.58 -14.54
N GLU A 89 4.49 -5.19 -15.78
CA GLU A 89 4.57 -3.77 -16.17
C GLU A 89 3.26 -3.00 -15.93
N GLN A 90 2.11 -3.65 -16.10
CA GLN A 90 0.82 -3.02 -15.87
C GLN A 90 0.61 -2.64 -14.40
N ASP A 91 1.20 -3.39 -13.48
CA ASP A 91 1.14 -3.11 -12.04
C ASP A 91 1.99 -1.90 -11.61
N LEU A 92 2.83 -1.37 -12.49
CA LEU A 92 3.63 -0.16 -12.24
C LEU A 92 2.99 1.11 -12.83
N VAL A 93 1.93 0.98 -13.62
CA VAL A 93 1.24 2.12 -14.21
C VAL A 93 0.68 3.03 -13.11
N GLY A 94 1.07 4.31 -13.16
CA GLY A 94 0.73 5.31 -12.15
C GLY A 94 1.90 5.69 -11.24
N LEU A 95 3.01 4.94 -11.26
CA LEU A 95 4.29 5.41 -10.70
C LEU A 95 4.97 6.37 -11.68
N PRO A 96 5.79 7.33 -11.22
CA PRO A 96 6.68 8.12 -12.05
C PRO A 96 7.57 7.25 -12.95
N GLU A 97 7.89 7.75 -14.15
CA GLU A 97 8.60 6.98 -15.17
C GLU A 97 10.00 6.53 -14.72
N ASP A 98 10.75 7.38 -14.02
CA ASP A 98 12.07 7.07 -13.46
C ASP A 98 12.00 5.90 -12.47
N ILE A 99 10.96 5.84 -11.63
CA ILE A 99 10.73 4.72 -10.71
C ILE A 99 10.33 3.47 -11.47
N GLN A 100 9.44 3.58 -12.48
CA GLN A 100 9.09 2.43 -13.31
C GLN A 100 10.33 1.82 -13.98
N ILE A 101 11.20 2.67 -14.56
CA ILE A 101 12.46 2.23 -15.19
C ILE A 101 13.35 1.51 -14.17
N ALA A 102 13.47 2.03 -12.95
CA ALA A 102 14.28 1.42 -11.89
C ALA A 102 13.74 0.05 -11.45
N LEU A 103 12.42 -0.14 -11.43
CA LEU A 103 11.78 -1.37 -10.95
C LEU A 103 11.62 -2.45 -12.03
N LYS A 104 11.46 -2.07 -13.31
CA LYS A 104 11.23 -3.00 -14.43
C LYS A 104 12.19 -4.18 -14.52
N PRO A 105 13.52 -4.01 -14.30
CA PRO A 105 14.47 -5.13 -14.39
C PRO A 105 14.25 -6.27 -13.39
N TYR A 106 13.40 -6.08 -12.39
CA TYR A 106 13.15 -7.02 -11.29
C TYR A 106 11.76 -7.65 -11.33
N LEU A 107 10.91 -7.24 -12.29
CA LEU A 107 9.55 -7.76 -12.43
C LEU A 107 9.54 -9.27 -12.64
N GLY A 108 8.69 -9.96 -11.92
CA GLY A 108 8.49 -11.40 -12.03
C GLY A 108 9.63 -12.27 -11.52
N LEU A 109 10.77 -11.68 -11.12
CA LEU A 109 11.93 -12.44 -10.60
C LEU A 109 11.68 -12.87 -9.16
N LYS A 110 11.87 -14.16 -8.89
CA LYS A 110 11.61 -14.78 -7.58
C LYS A 110 12.78 -15.66 -7.17
N LYS A 111 12.85 -15.94 -5.87
CA LYS A 111 13.82 -16.87 -5.28
C LYS A 111 15.25 -16.58 -5.73
N GLU A 112 16.01 -17.61 -6.10
CA GLU A 112 17.40 -17.55 -6.49
C GLU A 112 17.65 -16.61 -7.69
N ALA A 113 16.69 -16.50 -8.61
CA ALA A 113 16.78 -15.58 -9.75
C ALA A 113 16.73 -14.12 -9.29
N ALA A 114 15.91 -13.82 -8.28
CA ALA A 114 15.84 -12.50 -7.67
C ALA A 114 17.12 -12.15 -6.89
N VAL A 115 17.66 -13.11 -6.12
CA VAL A 115 18.94 -12.95 -5.40
C VAL A 115 20.06 -12.66 -6.37
N LYS A 116 20.27 -13.51 -7.38
CA LYS A 116 21.33 -13.34 -8.41
C LYS A 116 21.22 -12.00 -9.16
N LYS A 117 19.98 -11.54 -9.41
CA LYS A 117 19.77 -10.25 -10.06
C LYS A 117 20.21 -9.11 -9.16
N LEU A 118 19.87 -9.13 -7.87
CA LEU A 118 20.27 -8.11 -6.91
C LEU A 118 21.79 -8.11 -6.64
N GLU A 119 22.43 -9.26 -6.64
CA GLU A 119 23.91 -9.36 -6.50
C GLU A 119 24.61 -8.71 -7.69
N LYS A 120 24.11 -8.94 -8.91
CA LYS A 120 24.70 -8.40 -10.15
C LYS A 120 24.34 -6.92 -10.35
N ASP A 121 23.15 -6.52 -9.99
CA ASP A 121 22.58 -5.22 -10.24
C ASP A 121 21.71 -4.82 -9.01
N PRO A 122 22.32 -4.16 -8.01
CA PRO A 122 21.61 -3.80 -6.79
C PRO A 122 20.54 -2.74 -7.03
N LEU A 123 19.30 -3.00 -6.61
CA LEU A 123 18.23 -2.01 -6.61
C LEU A 123 18.39 -1.06 -5.42
N THR A 124 18.45 0.23 -5.67
CA THR A 124 18.42 1.26 -4.63
C THR A 124 17.53 2.40 -5.07
N LEU A 125 16.62 2.83 -4.19
CA LEU A 125 15.78 4.00 -4.37
C LEU A 125 16.23 5.10 -3.41
N THR A 126 16.00 6.36 -3.79
CA THR A 126 16.08 7.47 -2.84
C THR A 126 14.95 7.36 -1.82
N ASN A 127 15.05 8.12 -0.73
CA ASN A 127 13.97 8.16 0.26
C ASN A 127 12.64 8.59 -0.37
N ASP A 128 12.67 9.64 -1.20
CA ASP A 128 11.46 10.17 -1.85
C ASP A 128 10.85 9.15 -2.83
N GLN A 129 11.68 8.49 -3.64
CA GLN A 129 11.21 7.43 -4.54
C GLN A 129 10.57 6.26 -3.78
N ALA A 130 11.19 5.83 -2.68
CA ALA A 130 10.66 4.74 -1.88
C ALA A 130 9.34 5.13 -1.17
N GLN A 131 9.18 6.40 -0.76
CA GLN A 131 7.92 6.92 -0.24
C GLN A 131 6.83 6.92 -1.32
N ILE A 132 7.13 7.39 -2.55
CA ILE A 132 6.18 7.35 -3.67
C ILE A 132 5.73 5.91 -3.95
N VAL A 133 6.65 4.94 -3.96
CA VAL A 133 6.31 3.52 -4.11
C VAL A 133 5.39 3.05 -3.00
N ASN A 134 5.63 3.48 -1.77
CA ASN A 134 4.84 3.12 -0.60
C ASN A 134 3.41 3.66 -0.67
N GLU A 135 3.26 4.94 -1.03
CA GLU A 135 1.94 5.57 -1.21
C GLU A 135 1.16 4.92 -2.35
N PHE A 136 1.84 4.63 -3.46
CA PHE A 136 1.25 3.91 -4.59
C PHE A 136 0.76 2.51 -4.19
N ALA A 137 1.56 1.76 -3.43
CA ALA A 137 1.19 0.45 -2.93
C ALA A 137 -0.03 0.52 -1.99
N LYS A 138 -0.04 1.49 -1.06
CA LYS A 138 -1.15 1.74 -0.15
C LYS A 138 -2.44 2.04 -0.92
N LYS A 139 -2.40 3.02 -1.80
CA LYS A 139 -3.55 3.40 -2.62
C LYS A 139 -4.10 2.22 -3.43
N THR A 140 -3.21 1.44 -4.05
CA THR A 140 -3.60 0.27 -4.84
C THR A 140 -4.27 -0.80 -3.98
N THR A 141 -3.71 -1.10 -2.80
CA THR A 141 -4.27 -2.10 -1.87
C THR A 141 -5.64 -1.67 -1.36
N ILE A 142 -5.77 -0.40 -0.94
CA ILE A 142 -7.05 0.13 -0.43
C ILE A 142 -8.12 0.15 -1.52
N ASN A 143 -7.80 0.53 -2.75
CA ASN A 143 -8.78 0.51 -3.84
C ASN A 143 -9.27 -0.91 -4.13
N LYS A 144 -8.39 -1.91 -4.10
CA LYS A 144 -8.76 -3.32 -4.24
C LYS A 144 -9.63 -3.80 -3.08
N LEU A 145 -9.27 -3.45 -1.84
CA LEU A 145 -10.06 -3.79 -0.64
C LEU A 145 -11.47 -3.18 -0.69
N LYS A 146 -11.58 -1.88 -1.00
CA LYS A 146 -12.87 -1.18 -1.12
C LYS A 146 -13.77 -1.83 -2.17
N LYS A 147 -13.20 -2.14 -3.34
CA LYS A 147 -13.92 -2.83 -4.40
C LYS A 147 -14.43 -4.20 -3.92
N GLN A 148 -13.55 -5.02 -3.36
CA GLN A 148 -13.89 -6.34 -2.84
C GLN A 148 -14.96 -6.27 -1.74
N TRP A 149 -14.83 -5.31 -0.82
CA TRP A 149 -15.82 -5.07 0.24
C TRP A 149 -17.20 -4.77 -0.34
N LYS A 150 -17.26 -3.84 -1.31
CA LYS A 150 -18.51 -3.46 -1.98
C LYS A 150 -19.16 -4.63 -2.71
N GLU A 151 -18.35 -5.44 -3.40
CA GLU A 151 -18.82 -6.64 -4.12
C GLU A 151 -19.38 -7.70 -3.15
N THR A 152 -18.77 -7.86 -1.98
CA THR A 152 -19.16 -8.86 -0.99
C THR A 152 -20.35 -8.41 -0.13
N THR A 153 -20.35 -7.16 0.36
CA THR A 153 -21.32 -6.69 1.37
C THR A 153 -22.43 -5.81 0.79
N GLY A 154 -22.28 -5.32 -0.44
CA GLY A 154 -23.17 -4.34 -1.04
C GLY A 154 -23.02 -2.91 -0.47
N THR A 155 -22.18 -2.69 0.55
CA THR A 155 -21.98 -1.41 1.23
C THR A 155 -20.61 -0.81 0.94
N ASP A 156 -20.45 0.50 1.16
CA ASP A 156 -19.16 1.15 0.98
C ASP A 156 -18.27 0.94 2.21
N PHE A 157 -16.98 0.66 1.99
CA PHE A 157 -15.99 0.44 3.04
C PHE A 157 -15.82 1.66 3.93
N GLU A 158 -16.02 2.84 3.37
CA GLU A 158 -15.96 4.15 4.05
C GLU A 158 -17.02 4.32 5.12
N LEU A 159 -18.08 3.52 5.10
CA LEU A 159 -19.13 3.53 6.13
C LEU A 159 -18.71 2.81 7.42
N LEU A 160 -17.62 2.05 7.37
CA LEU A 160 -17.08 1.43 8.58
C LEU A 160 -16.48 2.49 9.50
N PRO A 161 -16.70 2.37 10.83
CA PRO A 161 -15.99 3.20 11.79
C PRO A 161 -14.47 2.89 11.75
N LYS A 162 -13.66 3.88 12.10
CA LYS A 162 -12.20 3.85 11.98
C LYS A 162 -11.56 2.66 12.69
N ASN A 163 -12.06 2.33 13.88
CA ASN A 163 -11.59 1.19 14.67
C ASN A 163 -11.85 -0.18 14.02
N LYS A 164 -12.78 -0.28 13.07
CA LYS A 164 -13.05 -1.48 12.28
C LYS A 164 -12.30 -1.47 10.94
N ALA A 165 -12.35 -0.34 10.24
CA ALA A 165 -11.72 -0.20 8.93
C ALA A 165 -10.20 -0.35 8.99
N THR A 166 -9.56 0.20 10.02
CA THR A 166 -8.08 0.19 10.14
C THR A 166 -7.50 -1.21 10.30
N PRO A 167 -7.97 -2.08 11.21
CA PRO A 167 -7.47 -3.46 11.30
C PRO A 167 -7.69 -4.27 10.02
N ILE A 168 -8.85 -4.13 9.37
CA ILE A 168 -9.11 -4.81 8.09
C ILE A 168 -8.11 -4.35 7.02
N ALA A 169 -7.87 -3.04 6.91
CA ALA A 169 -6.88 -2.49 6.00
C ALA A 169 -5.46 -2.98 6.34
N SER A 170 -5.09 -3.04 7.62
CA SER A 170 -3.80 -3.54 8.08
C SER A 170 -3.56 -4.99 7.66
N VAL A 171 -4.54 -5.87 7.85
CA VAL A 171 -4.47 -7.26 7.38
C VAL A 171 -4.38 -7.31 5.85
N ALA A 172 -5.14 -6.46 5.13
CA ALA A 172 -5.08 -6.40 3.67
C ALA A 172 -3.73 -5.93 3.13
N PHE A 173 -3.03 -5.02 3.82
CA PHE A 173 -1.67 -4.62 3.44
C PHE A 173 -0.69 -5.79 3.49
N GLN A 174 -0.86 -6.67 4.45
CA GLN A 174 0.03 -7.83 4.61
C GLN A 174 -0.29 -8.97 3.64
N TYR A 175 -1.57 -9.28 3.46
CA TYR A 175 -2.01 -10.47 2.72
C TYR A 175 -2.56 -10.19 1.32
N GLY A 176 -2.90 -8.94 1.02
CA GLY A 176 -3.55 -8.57 -0.24
C GLY A 176 -5.03 -8.93 -0.26
N ASN A 177 -5.44 -9.89 -1.08
CA ASN A 177 -6.84 -10.33 -1.17
C ASN A 177 -7.23 -11.15 0.06
N LEU A 178 -8.08 -10.58 0.92
CA LEU A 178 -8.47 -11.20 2.19
C LEU A 178 -9.36 -12.43 2.00
N GLU A 179 -10.25 -12.44 1.02
CA GLU A 179 -11.15 -13.56 0.74
C GLU A 179 -10.38 -14.85 0.44
N THR A 180 -9.26 -14.73 -0.29
CA THR A 180 -8.46 -15.89 -0.68
C THR A 180 -7.34 -16.22 0.29
N LYS A 181 -6.83 -15.22 1.04
CA LYS A 181 -5.65 -15.38 1.90
C LYS A 181 -5.99 -15.56 3.37
N THR A 182 -7.08 -14.97 3.81
CA THR A 182 -7.56 -15.00 5.19
C THR A 182 -9.09 -15.18 5.21
N PRO A 183 -9.62 -16.27 4.62
CA PRO A 183 -11.05 -16.43 4.35
C PRO A 183 -11.90 -16.36 5.62
N ASN A 184 -11.46 -16.95 6.73
CA ASN A 184 -12.19 -16.92 7.99
C ASN A 184 -12.32 -15.47 8.52
N PHE A 185 -11.21 -14.71 8.52
CA PHE A 185 -11.25 -13.30 8.93
C PHE A 185 -12.12 -12.46 8.00
N TRP A 186 -12.03 -12.70 6.67
CA TRP A 186 -12.87 -12.01 5.69
C TRP A 186 -14.36 -12.25 5.92
N GLU A 187 -14.78 -13.51 6.08
CA GLU A 187 -16.16 -13.87 6.38
C GLU A 187 -16.65 -13.18 7.66
N GLN A 188 -15.86 -13.24 8.73
CA GLN A 188 -16.23 -12.67 10.03
C GLN A 188 -16.47 -11.16 9.94
N VAL A 189 -15.58 -10.40 9.28
CA VAL A 189 -15.73 -8.94 9.19
C VAL A 189 -16.86 -8.54 8.23
N THR A 190 -17.07 -9.27 7.14
CA THR A 190 -18.11 -8.95 6.15
C THR A 190 -19.52 -9.33 6.62
N THR A 191 -19.63 -10.29 7.55
CA THR A 191 -20.89 -10.68 8.18
C THR A 191 -21.15 -9.96 9.52
N ASN A 192 -20.29 -8.98 9.90
CA ASN A 192 -20.32 -8.28 11.18
C ASN A 192 -20.17 -9.19 12.42
N SER A 193 -19.54 -10.36 12.28
CA SER A 193 -19.23 -11.29 13.39
C SER A 193 -17.99 -10.80 14.15
N TRP A 194 -18.06 -9.61 14.76
CA TRP A 194 -16.91 -8.91 15.35
C TRP A 194 -16.26 -9.66 16.50
N ASP A 195 -17.02 -10.38 17.31
CA ASP A 195 -16.47 -11.18 18.40
C ASP A 195 -15.62 -12.35 17.89
N ASP A 196 -16.01 -12.95 16.75
CA ASP A 196 -15.22 -14.00 16.13
C ASP A 196 -14.01 -13.44 15.38
N ALA A 197 -14.14 -12.25 14.76
CA ALA A 197 -13.00 -11.53 14.19
C ALA A 197 -11.93 -11.18 15.26
N LYS A 198 -12.36 -10.78 16.45
CA LYS A 198 -11.45 -10.54 17.60
C LYS A 198 -10.76 -11.80 18.07
N LYS A 199 -11.47 -12.91 18.19
CA LYS A 199 -10.88 -14.21 18.54
C LYS A 199 -9.88 -14.67 17.47
N ASN A 200 -10.22 -14.45 16.20
CA ASN A 200 -9.34 -14.76 15.08
C ASN A 200 -8.04 -13.93 15.14
N LEU A 201 -8.12 -12.62 15.38
CA LEU A 201 -6.92 -11.79 15.56
C LEU A 201 -6.08 -12.22 16.78
N ALA A 202 -6.71 -12.71 17.84
CA ALA A 202 -6.00 -13.22 19.02
C ALA A 202 -5.22 -14.50 18.74
N ASP A 203 -5.69 -15.32 17.79
CA ASP A 203 -5.07 -16.59 17.38
C ASP A 203 -5.17 -16.75 15.85
N PHE A 204 -4.42 -15.90 15.14
CA PHE A 204 -4.48 -15.84 13.67
C PHE A 204 -3.76 -17.00 12.98
N GLY A 205 -2.87 -17.68 13.71
CA GLY A 205 -2.09 -18.81 13.21
C GLY A 205 -0.93 -18.41 12.29
N ASP A 206 -0.47 -17.15 12.38
CA ASP A 206 0.69 -16.65 11.65
C ASP A 206 1.84 -16.26 12.59
N ASP A 207 3.02 -15.94 12.03
CA ASP A 207 4.22 -15.57 12.79
C ASP A 207 4.20 -14.06 13.23
N TYR A 208 3.07 -13.36 13.14
CA TYR A 208 2.94 -11.93 13.35
C TYR A 208 2.11 -11.57 14.59
N GLY A 209 2.23 -12.34 15.66
CA GLY A 209 1.41 -12.21 16.87
C GLY A 209 1.39 -10.81 17.49
N ASP A 210 2.52 -10.09 17.52
CA ASP A 210 2.57 -8.71 18.02
C ASP A 210 1.76 -7.74 17.14
N ARG A 211 1.77 -7.94 15.82
CA ARG A 211 0.95 -7.15 14.89
C ARG A 211 -0.53 -7.46 15.10
N ARG A 212 -0.88 -8.74 15.21
CA ARG A 212 -2.27 -9.20 15.46
C ARG A 212 -2.81 -8.64 16.77
N LYS A 213 -1.98 -8.63 17.83
CA LYS A 213 -2.36 -8.04 19.10
C LYS A 213 -2.67 -6.56 18.97
N ARG A 214 -1.84 -5.78 18.26
CA ARG A 214 -2.10 -4.36 18.04
C ARG A 214 -3.36 -4.12 17.21
N GLU A 215 -3.61 -4.92 16.18
CA GLU A 215 -4.84 -4.88 15.38
C GLU A 215 -6.07 -5.21 16.21
N LEU A 216 -5.99 -6.20 17.11
CA LEU A 216 -7.04 -6.53 18.08
C LEU A 216 -7.29 -5.38 19.06
N ASP A 217 -6.23 -4.81 19.63
CA ASP A 217 -6.33 -3.68 20.55
C ASP A 217 -6.97 -2.47 19.86
N TYR A 218 -6.64 -2.22 18.58
CA TYR A 218 -7.26 -1.18 17.78
C TYR A 218 -8.76 -1.45 17.51
N LEU A 219 -9.11 -2.70 17.18
CA LEU A 219 -10.51 -3.11 16.97
C LEU A 219 -11.37 -2.96 18.24
N ASN A 220 -10.75 -3.02 19.42
CA ASN A 220 -11.44 -2.85 20.72
C ASN A 220 -11.64 -1.38 21.14
N GLN A 221 -11.07 -0.41 20.41
CA GLN A 221 -11.34 1.01 20.68
C GLN A 221 -12.80 1.35 20.36
N ASN A 222 -13.37 2.28 21.12
CA ASN A 222 -14.75 2.74 20.92
C ASN A 222 -14.81 3.91 19.94
#